data_f91fc9ea216be25446fa23a4aa278d43
#
_entry.id   f91fc9ea216be25446fa23a4aa278d43
#
_cell.length_a   1.000
_cell.length_b   1.000
_cell.length_c   1.000
_cell.angle_alpha   90.00
_cell.angle_beta   90.00
_cell.angle_gamma   90.00
#
_symmetry.space_group_name_H-M   'P 1'
#
loop_
_entity.id
_entity.type
_entity.pdbx_description
1 polymer ?
#
loop_
_entity_poly.entity_id
_entity_poly.type
_entity_poly.pdbx_seq_one_letter_code
_entity_poly.pdbx_strand_id
1 'polypeptide(L)'
;ASADVSMSGSGGAGVFGANGADLSVYSGVDLGFSISGASDSGMTFSASLDMGGGQTLDAGDFELDNQYGSATLPDGSTVTGFGTDTNTSVTIGVSGVTIVMSQDGVDDLYSDDAAGDIGISGAMGDLTYSVVTGLEDADPTSLSVGYSAGAISGSVATSDQGDASNVSISYAMGDITISAESDTDRAGADTSSVTVSYAMSDGMTVSLENSEDVNELSVSYSSGAVSVGVTADDAATESWEAT
;
A
#
# COMPACT_ATOMS: atom_id res chain seq x y z
N ALA A 1 -21.90 12.71 -22.43
CA ALA A 1 -21.29 11.77 -21.47
C ALA A 1 -21.11 10.41 -22.13
N SER A 2 -19.97 9.78 -21.99
CA SER A 2 -19.72 8.40 -22.39
C SER A 2 -19.39 7.57 -21.13
N ALA A 3 -19.80 6.33 -21.17
CA ALA A 3 -19.41 5.36 -20.16
C ALA A 3 -18.78 4.15 -20.86
N ASP A 4 -17.63 3.72 -20.39
CA ASP A 4 -16.95 2.52 -20.83
C ASP A 4 -17.16 1.42 -19.77
N VAL A 5 -17.41 0.22 -20.26
CA VAL A 5 -17.50 -0.98 -19.41
C VAL A 5 -16.42 -1.94 -19.85
N SER A 6 -15.61 -2.39 -18.92
CA SER A 6 -14.63 -3.44 -19.14
C SER A 6 -14.88 -4.62 -18.23
N MET A 7 -14.50 -5.78 -18.70
CA MET A 7 -14.56 -7.03 -17.96
C MET A 7 -13.22 -7.74 -18.14
N SER A 8 -12.68 -8.21 -17.05
CA SER A 8 -11.52 -9.12 -17.01
C SER A 8 -11.90 -10.39 -16.27
N GLY A 9 -11.16 -11.45 -16.48
CA GLY A 9 -11.37 -12.66 -15.73
C GLY A 9 -10.27 -13.67 -15.97
N SER A 10 -10.06 -14.47 -14.96
CA SER A 10 -9.20 -15.65 -14.99
C SER A 10 -9.97 -16.89 -14.52
N GLY A 11 -9.49 -18.06 -14.86
CA GLY A 11 -10.09 -19.29 -14.38
C GLY A 11 -9.10 -20.42 -14.40
N GLY A 12 -9.25 -21.34 -13.46
CA GLY A 12 -8.40 -22.51 -13.34
C GLY A 12 -9.20 -23.74 -12.97
N ALA A 13 -8.68 -24.87 -13.36
CA ALA A 13 -9.18 -26.18 -12.96
C ALA A 13 -8.05 -27.19 -12.91
N GLY A 14 -8.12 -28.11 -11.98
CA GLY A 14 -7.11 -29.15 -11.85
C GLY A 14 -7.55 -30.28 -10.92
N VAL A 15 -6.62 -31.20 -10.71
CA VAL A 15 -6.80 -32.35 -9.80
C VAL A 15 -5.67 -32.29 -8.77
N PHE A 16 -6.04 -32.48 -7.51
CA PHE A 16 -5.06 -32.59 -6.44
C PHE A 16 -5.27 -33.85 -5.61
N GLY A 17 -4.21 -34.27 -4.93
CA GLY A 17 -4.27 -35.38 -4.00
C GLY A 17 -3.13 -35.29 -3.00
N ALA A 18 -3.42 -35.55 -1.74
CA ALA A 18 -2.42 -35.74 -0.70
C ALA A 18 -2.05 -37.23 -0.56
N ASN A 19 -0.88 -37.48 0.02
CA ASN A 19 -0.38 -38.85 0.15
C ASN A 19 -1.33 -39.72 1.02
N GLY A 20 -2.05 -40.66 0.40
CA GLY A 20 -3.01 -41.53 1.06
C GLY A 20 -4.47 -41.05 1.04
N ALA A 21 -4.78 -39.96 0.38
CA ALA A 21 -6.16 -39.48 0.19
C ALA A 21 -6.64 -39.70 -1.25
N ASP A 22 -7.97 -39.70 -1.43
CA ASP A 22 -8.57 -39.73 -2.74
C ASP A 22 -8.30 -38.45 -3.54
N LEU A 23 -8.24 -38.56 -4.86
CA LEU A 23 -8.09 -37.41 -5.75
C LEU A 23 -9.34 -36.52 -5.72
N SER A 24 -9.16 -35.24 -5.64
CA SER A 24 -10.21 -34.24 -5.70
C SER A 24 -9.99 -33.30 -6.88
N VAL A 25 -11.06 -32.68 -7.35
CA VAL A 25 -11.03 -31.69 -8.45
C VAL A 25 -11.24 -30.32 -7.86
N TYR A 26 -10.43 -29.37 -8.29
CA TYR A 26 -10.67 -27.95 -8.05
C TYR A 26 -11.04 -27.24 -9.35
N SER A 27 -11.86 -26.22 -9.26
CA SER A 27 -12.15 -25.31 -10.35
C SER A 27 -12.61 -23.97 -9.79
N GLY A 28 -12.21 -22.88 -10.44
CA GLY A 28 -12.60 -21.56 -10.02
C GLY A 28 -12.52 -20.55 -11.17
N VAL A 29 -13.24 -19.46 -11.01
CA VAL A 29 -13.29 -18.31 -11.92
C VAL A 29 -13.24 -17.04 -11.07
N ASP A 30 -12.43 -16.11 -11.50
CA ASP A 30 -12.32 -14.77 -10.99
C ASP A 30 -12.73 -13.79 -12.08
N LEU A 31 -13.62 -12.83 -11.79
CA LEU A 31 -14.23 -11.89 -12.73
C LEU A 31 -14.20 -10.48 -12.16
N GLY A 32 -13.42 -9.60 -12.82
CA GLY A 32 -13.42 -8.17 -12.53
C GLY A 32 -14.28 -7.39 -13.53
N PHE A 33 -15.11 -6.52 -13.01
CA PHE A 33 -15.90 -5.57 -13.80
C PHE A 33 -15.52 -4.15 -13.45
N SER A 34 -15.35 -3.28 -14.43
CA SER A 34 -15.20 -1.86 -14.18
C SER A 34 -16.06 -1.04 -15.12
N ILE A 35 -16.60 0.04 -14.58
CA ILE A 35 -17.37 1.03 -15.31
C ILE A 35 -16.70 2.37 -15.07
N SER A 36 -16.44 3.12 -16.12
CA SER A 36 -15.89 4.46 -16.02
C SER A 36 -16.58 5.40 -17.00
N GLY A 37 -16.59 6.68 -16.69
CA GLY A 37 -17.16 7.67 -17.58
C GLY A 37 -16.79 9.09 -17.20
N ALA A 38 -17.09 10.01 -18.11
CA ALA A 38 -16.94 11.43 -17.88
C ALA A 38 -18.15 12.20 -18.39
N SER A 39 -18.53 13.24 -17.66
CA SER A 39 -19.54 14.19 -18.09
C SER A 39 -18.93 15.31 -18.93
N ASP A 40 -19.74 16.00 -19.70
CA ASP A 40 -19.31 17.18 -20.48
C ASP A 40 -18.84 18.34 -19.58
N SER A 41 -19.20 18.33 -18.30
CA SER A 41 -18.74 19.29 -17.29
C SER A 41 -17.39 18.94 -16.66
N GLY A 42 -16.73 17.84 -17.08
CA GLY A 42 -15.44 17.41 -16.56
C GLY A 42 -15.52 16.59 -15.25
N MET A 43 -16.71 16.24 -14.79
CA MET A 43 -16.86 15.28 -13.70
C MET A 43 -16.59 13.87 -14.21
N THR A 44 -15.74 13.13 -13.53
CA THR A 44 -15.44 11.73 -13.81
C THR A 44 -16.06 10.83 -12.75
N PHE A 45 -16.38 9.60 -13.13
CA PHE A 45 -16.75 8.55 -12.20
C PHE A 45 -16.15 7.23 -12.62
N SER A 46 -15.85 6.38 -11.66
CA SER A 46 -15.54 4.97 -11.90
C SER A 46 -16.14 4.12 -10.79
N ALA A 47 -16.48 2.90 -11.12
CA ALA A 47 -16.89 1.89 -10.16
C ALA A 47 -16.29 0.55 -10.58
N SER A 48 -15.84 -0.23 -9.62
CA SER A 48 -15.33 -1.58 -9.82
C SER A 48 -16.08 -2.57 -8.94
N LEU A 49 -16.21 -3.77 -9.45
CA LEU A 49 -16.78 -4.91 -8.77
C LEU A 49 -15.88 -6.10 -9.08
N ASP A 50 -15.45 -6.79 -8.07
CA ASP A 50 -14.74 -8.04 -8.17
C ASP A 50 -15.62 -9.19 -7.65
N MET A 51 -15.59 -10.32 -8.31
CA MET A 51 -16.37 -11.48 -7.91
C MET A 51 -15.69 -12.78 -8.35
N GLY A 52 -15.39 -13.61 -7.36
CA GLY A 52 -14.86 -14.95 -7.56
C GLY A 52 -15.91 -16.02 -7.30
N GLY A 53 -15.75 -17.15 -7.91
CA GLY A 53 -16.60 -18.31 -7.65
C GLY A 53 -15.87 -19.61 -7.99
N GLY A 54 -16.03 -20.59 -7.14
CA GLY A 54 -15.41 -21.88 -7.41
C GLY A 54 -14.94 -22.59 -6.15
N GLN A 55 -14.29 -23.71 -6.37
CA GLN A 55 -13.61 -24.49 -5.34
C GLN A 55 -12.12 -24.29 -5.52
N THR A 56 -11.49 -23.57 -4.60
CA THR A 56 -10.06 -23.29 -4.69
C THR A 56 -9.27 -24.04 -3.65
N LEU A 57 -8.13 -24.49 -4.08
CA LEU A 57 -7.00 -24.88 -3.27
C LEU A 57 -5.91 -23.85 -3.51
N ASP A 58 -5.23 -23.52 -2.45
CA ASP A 58 -3.89 -22.96 -2.56
C ASP A 58 -2.99 -24.08 -3.10
N ALA A 59 -2.83 -24.12 -4.41
CA ALA A 59 -2.01 -25.10 -5.14
C ALA A 59 -0.94 -24.36 -5.94
N GLY A 60 0.05 -23.83 -5.25
CA GLY A 60 1.15 -23.11 -5.86
C GLY A 60 0.78 -21.70 -6.33
N ASP A 61 1.15 -21.34 -7.56
CA ASP A 61 1.00 -19.99 -8.09
C ASP A 61 -0.43 -19.60 -8.55
N PHE A 62 -1.45 -20.40 -8.22
CA PHE A 62 -2.83 -20.09 -8.56
C PHE A 62 -3.64 -19.71 -7.33
N GLU A 63 -3.80 -18.45 -7.12
CA GLU A 63 -4.61 -17.83 -6.10
C GLU A 63 -5.89 -17.29 -6.72
N LEU A 64 -7.06 -17.67 -6.18
CA LEU A 64 -8.30 -16.94 -6.44
C LEU A 64 -8.49 -15.96 -5.29
N ASP A 65 -8.49 -14.69 -5.61
CA ASP A 65 -8.88 -13.66 -4.67
C ASP A 65 -10.34 -13.87 -4.24
N ASN A 66 -10.64 -13.53 -2.98
CA ASN A 66 -11.99 -13.57 -2.42
C ASN A 66 -12.50 -14.96 -2.03
N GLN A 67 -11.84 -15.52 -1.05
CA GLN A 67 -12.18 -16.83 -0.51
C GLN A 67 -12.95 -16.71 0.80
N TYR A 68 -14.25 -16.94 0.75
CA TYR A 68 -15.09 -17.00 1.95
C TYR A 68 -15.43 -18.44 2.34
N GLY A 69 -15.18 -18.72 3.59
CA GLY A 69 -15.43 -20.03 4.18
C GLY A 69 -14.29 -21.02 4.00
N SER A 70 -14.22 -21.94 4.90
CA SER A 70 -13.24 -23.05 4.88
C SER A 70 -13.94 -24.38 5.05
N ALA A 71 -13.52 -25.40 4.28
CA ALA A 71 -13.90 -26.78 4.48
C ALA A 71 -12.66 -27.61 4.83
N THR A 72 -12.75 -28.46 5.82
CA THR A 72 -11.69 -29.41 6.14
C THR A 72 -11.87 -30.66 5.29
N LEU A 73 -10.84 -30.99 4.52
CA LEU A 73 -10.80 -32.20 3.72
C LEU A 73 -10.61 -33.46 4.58
N PRO A 74 -10.90 -34.66 4.05
CA PRO A 74 -10.71 -35.90 4.78
C PRO A 74 -9.27 -36.17 5.25
N ASP A 75 -8.28 -35.55 4.63
CA ASP A 75 -6.86 -35.63 4.98
C ASP A 75 -6.45 -34.64 6.11
N GLY A 76 -7.41 -33.83 6.60
CA GLY A 76 -7.17 -32.81 7.64
C GLY A 76 -6.67 -31.47 7.11
N SER A 77 -6.43 -31.31 5.81
CA SER A 77 -6.13 -30.03 5.19
C SER A 77 -7.39 -29.15 5.12
N THR A 78 -7.21 -27.84 5.18
CA THR A 78 -8.32 -26.87 5.05
C THR A 78 -8.34 -26.34 3.62
N VAL A 79 -9.48 -26.44 2.98
CA VAL A 79 -9.76 -25.78 1.70
C VAL A 79 -10.54 -24.53 2.02
N THR A 80 -10.05 -23.41 1.57
CA THR A 80 -10.80 -22.16 1.61
C THR A 80 -11.56 -22.04 0.31
N GLY A 81 -12.85 -21.89 0.35
CA GLY A 81 -13.65 -21.89 -0.88
C GLY A 81 -15.02 -21.28 -0.70
N PHE A 82 -15.57 -20.77 -1.79
CA PHE A 82 -16.89 -20.20 -2.00
C PHE A 82 -17.20 -18.90 -1.25
N GLY A 83 -17.02 -17.82 -1.92
CA GLY A 83 -17.60 -16.54 -1.60
C GLY A 83 -17.81 -15.75 -2.87
N THR A 84 -18.80 -14.91 -2.84
CA THR A 84 -18.82 -13.72 -3.67
C THR A 84 -18.29 -12.62 -2.78
N ASP A 85 -17.05 -12.23 -2.96
CA ASP A 85 -16.61 -10.94 -2.46
C ASP A 85 -17.06 -9.89 -3.46
N THR A 86 -17.91 -9.03 -3.01
CA THR A 86 -18.35 -7.88 -3.78
C THR A 86 -17.65 -6.65 -3.23
N ASN A 87 -16.32 -6.62 -3.29
CA ASN A 87 -15.58 -5.40 -3.04
C ASN A 87 -15.91 -4.42 -4.15
N THR A 88 -16.80 -3.51 -3.84
CA THR A 88 -17.21 -2.43 -4.74
C THR A 88 -16.53 -1.16 -4.31
N SER A 89 -15.80 -0.54 -5.22
CA SER A 89 -15.31 0.82 -5.04
C SER A 89 -15.98 1.77 -6.04
N VAL A 90 -16.32 2.97 -5.59
CA VAL A 90 -16.81 4.04 -6.42
C VAL A 90 -15.91 5.25 -6.26
N THR A 91 -15.40 5.75 -7.37
CA THR A 91 -14.55 6.94 -7.41
C THR A 91 -15.24 8.03 -8.20
N ILE A 92 -15.29 9.23 -7.64
CA ILE A 92 -15.85 10.43 -8.25
C ILE A 92 -14.76 11.51 -8.28
N GLY A 93 -14.45 12.01 -9.48
CA GLY A 93 -13.54 13.13 -9.68
C GLY A 93 -14.30 14.38 -10.10
N VAL A 94 -14.08 15.49 -9.40
CA VAL A 94 -14.66 16.79 -9.75
C VAL A 94 -13.71 17.93 -9.41
N SER A 95 -13.38 18.74 -10.40
CA SER A 95 -12.57 19.97 -10.21
C SER A 95 -11.26 19.76 -9.43
N GLY A 96 -10.57 18.64 -9.66
CA GLY A 96 -9.30 18.33 -8.97
C GLY A 96 -9.45 17.70 -7.59
N VAL A 97 -10.67 17.43 -7.15
CA VAL A 97 -10.98 16.65 -5.95
C VAL A 97 -11.40 15.25 -6.37
N THR A 98 -10.88 14.25 -5.68
CA THR A 98 -11.26 12.84 -5.83
C THR A 98 -11.94 12.36 -4.56
N ILE A 99 -13.07 11.69 -4.71
CA ILE A 99 -13.81 11.04 -3.63
C ILE A 99 -13.84 9.55 -3.96
N VAL A 100 -13.43 8.73 -3.02
CA VAL A 100 -13.50 7.25 -3.09
C VAL A 100 -14.45 6.77 -2.02
N MET A 101 -15.30 5.82 -2.37
CA MET A 101 -16.21 5.15 -1.43
C MET A 101 -16.06 3.63 -1.63
N SER A 102 -15.70 2.93 -0.58
CA SER A 102 -15.54 1.47 -0.56
C SER A 102 -15.64 1.02 0.90
N GLN A 103 -16.50 0.08 1.21
CA GLN A 103 -16.62 -0.44 2.57
C GLN A 103 -15.31 -1.14 2.96
N ASP A 104 -14.66 -0.67 4.03
CA ASP A 104 -13.36 -1.17 4.51
C ASP A 104 -12.27 -1.27 3.42
N GLY A 105 -12.38 -0.46 2.37
CA GLY A 105 -11.51 -0.55 1.21
C GLY A 105 -10.76 0.74 0.87
N VAL A 106 -10.72 1.71 1.78
CA VAL A 106 -9.92 2.93 1.65
C VAL A 106 -8.86 2.93 2.74
N ASP A 107 -7.62 2.70 2.35
CA ASP A 107 -6.49 2.57 3.28
C ASP A 107 -6.34 3.80 4.18
N ASP A 108 -6.05 3.58 5.46
CA ASP A 108 -5.67 4.62 6.41
C ASP A 108 -4.41 5.36 5.93
N LEU A 109 -4.36 6.67 6.13
CA LEU A 109 -3.29 7.52 5.60
C LEU A 109 -2.00 7.49 6.44
N TYR A 110 -2.05 6.93 7.64
CA TYR A 110 -0.88 6.70 8.48
C TYR A 110 -0.28 5.31 8.20
N SER A 111 -1.11 4.29 8.12
CA SER A 111 -0.69 2.89 7.88
C SER A 111 -1.82 2.11 7.22
N ASP A 112 -1.51 1.32 6.23
CA ASP A 112 -2.41 0.43 5.49
C ASP A 112 -2.89 -0.81 6.28
N ASP A 113 -2.51 -0.92 7.56
CA ASP A 113 -3.03 -1.96 8.49
C ASP A 113 -4.49 -1.75 8.90
N ALA A 114 -5.08 -0.58 8.59
CA ALA A 114 -6.47 -0.28 8.82
C ALA A 114 -7.08 0.41 7.60
N ALA A 115 -8.38 0.30 7.45
CA ALA A 115 -9.09 0.89 6.35
C ALA A 115 -10.36 1.61 6.84
N GLY A 116 -10.76 2.64 6.11
CA GLY A 116 -12.04 3.32 6.25
C GLY A 116 -12.90 3.13 5.01
N ASP A 117 -14.00 3.87 4.94
CA ASP A 117 -15.03 3.73 3.90
C ASP A 117 -14.98 4.84 2.86
N ILE A 118 -14.55 6.03 3.26
CA ILE A 118 -14.61 7.24 2.43
C ILE A 118 -13.25 7.93 2.45
N GLY A 119 -12.70 8.12 1.25
CA GLY A 119 -11.49 8.91 1.02
C GLY A 119 -11.81 10.18 0.23
N ILE A 120 -11.23 11.30 0.62
CA ILE A 120 -11.29 12.56 -0.13
C ILE A 120 -9.87 13.07 -0.28
N SER A 121 -9.46 13.31 -1.52
CA SER A 121 -8.12 13.83 -1.81
C SER A 121 -8.14 14.91 -2.88
N GLY A 122 -7.10 15.74 -2.86
CA GLY A 122 -6.96 16.80 -3.85
C GLY A 122 -5.61 17.53 -3.73
N ALA A 123 -5.45 18.53 -4.59
CA ALA A 123 -4.26 19.38 -4.60
C ALA A 123 -4.63 20.86 -4.75
N MET A 124 -3.85 21.71 -4.11
CA MET A 124 -3.97 23.16 -4.16
C MET A 124 -2.59 23.78 -4.34
N GLY A 125 -2.20 24.03 -5.59
CA GLY A 125 -0.84 24.43 -5.91
C GLY A 125 0.16 23.34 -5.51
N ASP A 126 1.11 23.71 -4.66
CA ASP A 126 2.16 22.81 -4.17
C ASP A 126 1.72 21.97 -2.94
N LEU A 127 0.48 22.13 -2.49
CA LEU A 127 -0.10 21.37 -1.39
C LEU A 127 -0.97 20.23 -1.94
N THR A 128 -0.84 19.05 -1.32
CA THR A 128 -1.75 17.92 -1.46
C THR A 128 -2.43 17.65 -0.12
N TYR A 129 -3.64 17.15 -0.17
CA TYR A 129 -4.36 16.74 1.03
C TYR A 129 -5.16 15.46 0.77
N SER A 130 -5.32 14.68 1.82
CA SER A 130 -6.17 13.50 1.84
C SER A 130 -6.81 13.35 3.22
N VAL A 131 -8.04 12.89 3.24
CA VAL A 131 -8.80 12.52 4.44
C VAL A 131 -9.43 11.17 4.18
N VAL A 132 -9.32 10.27 5.13
CA VAL A 132 -10.03 8.99 5.13
C VAL A 132 -10.86 8.91 6.40
N THR A 133 -12.07 8.40 6.31
CA THR A 133 -12.94 8.16 7.46
C THR A 133 -13.75 6.90 7.25
N GLY A 134 -13.92 6.13 8.30
CA GLY A 134 -14.87 5.05 8.37
C GLY A 134 -16.25 5.51 8.87
N LEU A 135 -17.21 4.63 8.74
CA LEU A 135 -18.60 4.84 9.19
C LEU A 135 -18.94 4.01 10.42
N GLU A 136 -18.07 3.08 10.80
CA GLU A 136 -18.19 2.25 12.00
C GLU A 136 -17.32 2.81 13.15
N ASP A 137 -17.70 2.52 14.40
CA ASP A 137 -17.01 3.07 15.59
C ASP A 137 -15.54 2.60 15.72
N ALA A 138 -15.15 1.54 15.03
CA ALA A 138 -13.80 0.98 15.05
C ALA A 138 -12.90 1.45 13.90
N ASP A 139 -13.48 2.13 12.91
CA ASP A 139 -12.76 2.55 11.71
C ASP A 139 -11.91 3.80 11.97
N PRO A 140 -10.78 3.94 11.29
CA PRO A 140 -9.93 5.10 11.45
C PRO A 140 -10.53 6.36 10.83
N THR A 141 -10.18 7.50 11.43
CA THR A 141 -10.22 8.78 10.75
C THR A 141 -8.79 9.29 10.63
N SER A 142 -8.34 9.48 9.41
CA SER A 142 -6.97 9.91 9.14
C SER A 142 -6.90 11.10 8.20
N LEU A 143 -5.82 11.85 8.34
CA LEU A 143 -5.53 13.05 7.55
C LEU A 143 -4.08 12.99 7.07
N SER A 144 -3.86 13.30 5.80
CA SER A 144 -2.52 13.57 5.28
C SER A 144 -2.47 14.90 4.55
N VAL A 145 -1.39 15.65 4.79
CA VAL A 145 -1.08 16.89 4.08
C VAL A 145 0.36 16.82 3.61
N GLY A 146 0.56 17.00 2.30
CA GLY A 146 1.88 17.06 1.69
C GLY A 146 2.15 18.44 1.08
N TYR A 147 3.41 18.85 1.10
CA TYR A 147 3.92 20.04 0.45
C TYR A 147 5.18 19.71 -0.36
N SER A 148 5.25 20.21 -1.60
CA SER A 148 6.45 20.04 -2.42
C SER A 148 6.63 21.23 -3.34
N ALA A 149 7.64 22.07 -3.02
CA ALA A 149 7.97 23.25 -3.83
C ALA A 149 9.50 23.41 -3.95
N GLY A 150 9.99 23.32 -5.17
CA GLY A 150 11.41 23.46 -5.48
C GLY A 150 12.26 22.44 -4.74
N ALA A 151 13.10 22.91 -3.84
CA ALA A 151 14.04 22.08 -3.06
C ALA A 151 13.44 21.54 -1.75
N ILE A 152 12.26 21.97 -1.37
CA ILE A 152 11.63 21.61 -0.09
C ILE A 152 10.45 20.70 -0.34
N SER A 153 10.37 19.62 0.41
CA SER A 153 9.18 18.78 0.52
C SER A 153 8.96 18.39 1.98
N GLY A 154 7.73 18.05 2.30
CA GLY A 154 7.37 17.54 3.62
C GLY A 154 5.96 17.03 3.63
N SER A 155 5.65 16.18 4.60
CA SER A 155 4.30 15.64 4.79
C SER A 155 4.00 15.45 6.26
N VAL A 156 2.72 15.44 6.56
CA VAL A 156 2.17 15.04 7.84
C VAL A 156 1.05 14.04 7.55
N ALA A 157 1.08 12.91 8.20
CA ALA A 157 -0.02 11.94 8.22
C ALA A 157 -0.40 11.67 9.67
N THR A 158 -1.70 11.58 9.94
CA THR A 158 -2.22 11.28 11.28
C THR A 158 -3.38 10.31 11.20
N SER A 159 -3.56 9.51 12.24
CA SER A 159 -4.73 8.64 12.43
C SER A 159 -5.23 8.80 13.86
N ASP A 160 -6.55 8.74 14.05
CA ASP A 160 -7.16 8.75 15.38
C ASP A 160 -7.08 7.37 16.07
N GLN A 161 -6.70 6.33 15.36
CA GLN A 161 -6.34 5.04 15.94
C GLN A 161 -4.97 5.13 16.63
N GLY A 162 -4.98 5.17 17.97
CA GLY A 162 -3.79 5.26 18.79
C GLY A 162 -3.10 6.63 18.78
N ASP A 163 -3.77 7.68 18.28
CA ASP A 163 -3.20 9.02 18.10
C ASP A 163 -1.89 8.99 17.27
N ALA A 164 -1.82 8.10 16.29
CA ALA A 164 -0.64 7.88 15.47
C ALA A 164 -0.35 9.07 14.52
N SER A 165 0.91 9.39 14.34
CA SER A 165 1.33 10.47 13.45
C SER A 165 2.71 10.24 12.85
N ASN A 166 2.86 10.60 11.58
CA ASN A 166 4.15 10.68 10.90
C ASN A 166 4.35 12.08 10.35
N VAL A 167 5.51 12.66 10.59
CA VAL A 167 5.91 13.98 10.08
C VAL A 167 7.25 13.83 9.39
N SER A 168 7.33 14.25 8.14
CA SER A 168 8.57 14.26 7.39
C SER A 168 8.85 15.61 6.76
N ILE A 169 10.14 15.94 6.64
CA ILE A 169 10.62 17.10 5.91
C ILE A 169 11.90 16.73 5.16
N SER A 170 12.06 17.24 3.95
CA SER A 170 13.27 17.04 3.15
C SER A 170 13.66 18.33 2.45
N TYR A 171 14.95 18.58 2.38
CA TYR A 171 15.55 19.69 1.66
C TYR A 171 16.68 19.20 0.76
N ALA A 172 16.57 19.47 -0.54
CA ALA A 172 17.57 19.10 -1.53
C ALA A 172 18.41 20.34 -1.93
N MET A 173 19.72 20.22 -1.81
CA MET A 173 20.68 21.26 -2.17
C MET A 173 21.76 20.70 -3.12
N GLY A 174 21.47 20.74 -4.41
CA GLY A 174 22.32 20.11 -5.43
C GLY A 174 22.36 18.59 -5.21
N ASP A 175 23.55 18.07 -4.94
CA ASP A 175 23.78 16.63 -4.73
C ASP A 175 23.56 16.21 -3.27
N ILE A 176 23.21 17.13 -2.38
CA ILE A 176 22.98 16.85 -0.96
C ILE A 176 21.47 16.90 -0.68
N THR A 177 20.96 15.89 0.02
CA THR A 177 19.62 15.89 0.58
C THR A 177 19.71 15.72 2.09
N ILE A 178 18.96 16.55 2.80
CA ILE A 178 18.79 16.44 4.25
C ILE A 178 17.31 16.16 4.51
N SER A 179 17.01 15.10 5.23
CA SER A 179 15.65 14.76 5.64
C SER A 179 15.59 14.54 7.15
N ALA A 180 14.44 14.80 7.71
CA ALA A 180 14.11 14.48 9.09
C ALA A 180 12.71 13.90 9.13
N GLU A 181 12.53 12.92 10.00
CA GLU A 181 11.27 12.22 10.21
C GLU A 181 11.02 12.09 11.71
N SER A 182 9.76 12.18 12.09
CA SER A 182 9.29 11.84 13.45
C SER A 182 7.99 11.05 13.30
N ASP A 183 7.93 9.93 13.96
CA ASP A 183 6.81 9.00 13.93
C ASP A 183 6.35 8.68 15.35
N THR A 184 5.03 8.71 15.57
CA THR A 184 4.38 8.17 16.77
C THR A 184 3.48 7.03 16.30
N ASP A 185 3.80 5.82 16.68
CA ASP A 185 3.02 4.65 16.25
C ASP A 185 1.69 4.52 17.01
N ARG A 186 0.82 3.60 16.57
CA ARG A 186 -0.47 3.33 17.20
C ARG A 186 -0.38 2.80 18.64
N ALA A 187 0.78 2.34 19.07
CA ALA A 187 1.05 1.94 20.46
C ALA A 187 1.56 3.10 21.33
N GLY A 188 1.79 4.27 20.71
CA GLY A 188 2.30 5.46 21.36
C GLY A 188 3.83 5.43 21.55
N ALA A 189 4.55 4.66 20.76
CA ALA A 189 6.00 4.70 20.72
C ALA A 189 6.45 5.79 19.73
N ASP A 190 7.34 6.66 20.18
CA ASP A 190 7.92 7.73 19.38
C ASP A 190 9.26 7.30 18.81
N THR A 191 9.50 7.63 17.54
CA THR A 191 10.80 7.51 16.89
C THR A 191 11.11 8.78 16.12
N SER A 192 12.39 9.11 15.99
CA SER A 192 12.83 10.22 15.17
C SER A 192 14.16 9.92 14.49
N SER A 193 14.34 10.41 13.27
CA SER A 193 15.58 10.29 12.54
C SER A 193 15.92 11.54 11.76
N VAL A 194 17.23 11.72 11.51
CA VAL A 194 17.75 12.71 10.58
C VAL A 194 18.73 12.02 9.65
N THR A 195 18.51 12.15 8.36
CA THR A 195 19.35 11.57 7.32
C THR A 195 20.00 12.65 6.47
N VAL A 196 21.29 12.53 6.24
CA VAL A 196 22.04 13.33 5.27
C VAL A 196 22.57 12.43 4.18
N SER A 197 22.14 12.66 2.93
CA SER A 197 22.58 11.89 1.78
C SER A 197 23.36 12.78 0.82
N TYR A 198 24.42 12.22 0.24
CA TYR A 198 25.22 12.86 -0.80
C TYR A 198 25.29 11.95 -2.04
N ALA A 199 24.76 12.42 -3.15
CA ALA A 199 24.80 11.72 -4.43
C ALA A 199 26.02 12.18 -5.24
N MET A 200 26.92 11.26 -5.55
CA MET A 200 28.12 11.54 -6.37
C MET A 200 27.80 11.30 -7.86
N SER A 201 28.50 12.02 -8.73
CA SER A 201 28.30 11.98 -10.19
C SER A 201 28.48 10.61 -10.84
N ASP A 202 29.10 9.67 -10.17
CA ASP A 202 29.48 8.35 -10.71
C ASP A 202 28.51 7.23 -10.28
N GLY A 203 27.31 7.59 -9.80
CA GLY A 203 26.30 6.63 -9.36
C GLY A 203 26.54 6.09 -7.94
N MET A 204 27.40 6.74 -7.18
CA MET A 204 27.60 6.45 -5.76
C MET A 204 26.76 7.39 -4.90
N THR A 205 26.15 6.85 -3.86
CA THR A 205 25.47 7.62 -2.83
C THR A 205 26.03 7.23 -1.47
N VAL A 206 26.24 8.23 -0.64
CA VAL A 206 26.64 8.05 0.77
C VAL A 206 25.55 8.68 1.61
N SER A 207 25.03 7.96 2.59
CA SER A 207 24.07 8.49 3.56
C SER A 207 24.49 8.20 4.99
N LEU A 208 24.20 9.15 5.85
CA LEU A 208 24.36 9.04 7.29
C LEU A 208 22.98 9.30 7.90
N GLU A 209 22.47 8.34 8.62
CA GLU A 209 21.27 8.46 9.42
C GLU A 209 21.63 8.48 10.90
N ASN A 210 21.01 9.40 11.63
CA ASN A 210 21.05 9.45 13.08
C ASN A 210 19.61 9.30 13.58
N SER A 211 19.35 8.24 14.30
CA SER A 211 18.10 7.99 15.02
C SER A 211 18.35 7.98 16.53
N GLU A 212 17.29 7.85 17.31
CA GLU A 212 17.39 7.86 18.78
C GLU A 212 18.28 6.72 19.30
N ASP A 213 18.29 5.57 18.63
CA ASP A 213 18.94 4.36 19.09
C ASP A 213 20.21 3.98 18.30
N VAL A 214 20.34 4.49 17.05
CA VAL A 214 21.35 3.99 16.12
C VAL A 214 21.81 5.10 15.18
N ASN A 215 23.13 5.14 14.93
CA ASN A 215 23.70 5.84 13.79
C ASN A 215 24.05 4.82 12.69
N GLU A 216 23.57 5.08 11.49
CA GLU A 216 23.82 4.21 10.35
C GLU A 216 24.56 4.95 9.23
N LEU A 217 25.61 4.34 8.71
CA LEU A 217 26.30 4.79 7.52
C LEU A 217 26.03 3.81 6.38
N SER A 218 25.45 4.29 5.30
CA SER A 218 25.22 3.52 4.08
C SER A 218 26.03 4.09 2.91
N VAL A 219 26.63 3.21 2.14
CA VAL A 219 27.30 3.53 0.88
C VAL A 219 26.74 2.62 -0.20
N SER A 220 26.17 3.19 -1.23
CA SER A 220 25.66 2.44 -2.39
C SER A 220 26.33 2.92 -3.68
N TYR A 221 26.55 1.98 -4.60
CA TYR A 221 27.04 2.24 -5.93
C TYR A 221 26.21 1.51 -6.96
N SER A 222 25.81 2.20 -8.02
CA SER A 222 25.04 1.61 -9.11
C SER A 222 25.63 2.05 -10.45
N SER A 223 25.94 1.09 -11.32
CA SER A 223 26.43 1.32 -12.67
C SER A 223 25.90 0.25 -13.62
N GLY A 224 24.99 0.66 -14.51
CA GLY A 224 24.34 -0.27 -15.44
C GLY A 224 23.51 -1.33 -14.73
N ALA A 225 23.87 -2.60 -14.89
CA ALA A 225 23.18 -3.73 -14.27
C ALA A 225 23.81 -4.17 -12.94
N VAL A 226 24.79 -3.45 -12.44
CA VAL A 226 25.49 -3.79 -11.19
C VAL A 226 25.15 -2.77 -10.13
N SER A 227 24.72 -3.24 -8.96
CA SER A 227 24.62 -2.43 -7.75
C SER A 227 25.32 -3.14 -6.59
N VAL A 228 25.94 -2.36 -5.75
CA VAL A 228 26.61 -2.82 -4.52
C VAL A 228 26.26 -1.85 -3.41
N GLY A 229 25.88 -2.36 -2.25
CA GLY A 229 25.61 -1.59 -1.05
C GLY A 229 26.43 -2.10 0.14
N VAL A 230 26.81 -1.20 1.01
CA VAL A 230 27.40 -1.50 2.31
C VAL A 230 26.75 -0.61 3.35
N THR A 231 26.23 -1.22 4.39
CA THR A 231 25.63 -0.53 5.53
C THR A 231 26.37 -0.95 6.80
N ALA A 232 26.64 -0.01 7.67
CA ALA A 232 27.22 -0.23 8.98
C ALA A 232 26.49 0.65 10.01
N ASP A 233 26.17 0.08 11.15
CA ASP A 233 25.51 0.76 12.27
C ASP A 233 26.30 0.63 13.58
N ASP A 234 25.99 1.47 14.56
CA ASP A 234 26.53 1.46 15.91
C ASP A 234 25.53 0.92 16.95
N ALA A 235 24.57 0.11 16.52
CA ALA A 235 23.64 -0.56 17.44
C ALA A 235 24.39 -1.35 18.53
N ALA A 236 23.71 -1.68 19.63
CA ALA A 236 24.29 -2.42 20.74
C ALA A 236 24.92 -3.78 20.31
N THR A 237 24.56 -4.26 19.13
CA THR A 237 25.21 -5.34 18.41
C THR A 237 25.60 -4.77 17.04
N GLU A 238 26.80 -4.18 16.93
CA GLU A 238 27.28 -3.61 15.67
C GLU A 238 27.07 -4.60 14.50
N SER A 239 26.45 -4.12 13.42
CA SER A 239 26.20 -4.93 12.23
C SER A 239 26.78 -4.28 10.98
N TRP A 240 27.07 -5.10 9.98
CA TRP A 240 27.38 -4.63 8.63
C TRP A 240 26.78 -5.61 7.61
N GLU A 241 26.28 -5.09 6.51
CA GLU A 241 25.73 -5.85 5.40
C GLU A 241 26.34 -5.35 4.08
N ALA A 242 26.60 -6.28 3.16
CA ALA A 242 26.99 -5.99 1.80
C ALA A 242 26.10 -6.77 0.83
N THR A 243 25.44 -6.07 -0.09
CA THR A 243 24.50 -6.62 -1.07
C THR A 243 24.95 -6.32 -2.50
#